data_b4d00e5fca4b95b085d2fee65e4e1fde
#
_entry.id   b4d00e5fca4b95b085d2fee65e4e1fde
#
_cell.length_a   1.000
_cell.length_b   1.000
_cell.length_c   1.000
_cell.angle_alpha   90.00
_cell.angle_beta   90.00
_cell.angle_gamma   90.00
#
_symmetry.space_group_name_H-M   'P 1'
#
loop_
_entity.id
_entity.type
_entity.pdbx_description
1 polymer ?
#
loop_
_entity_poly.entity_id
_entity_poly.type
_entity_poly.pdbx_seq_one_letter_code
_entity_poly.pdbx_strand_id
1 'polypeptide(L)'
;YNILIYIMNSSFRQGMFFGANSGIITTVGLITGMVQTNISKNYLIISIMSLAIADSISEAYGMYISKKAEDTDDDSKNPIYALIGLLVMKFLIVVSFLIPFIFSNSLKYYKNLYWVIGWALFLISIVDYNISELRNESFISYLIPHTLILFLVIYLTRLFGRLIETYK
;
A
#
# COMPACT_ATOMS: atom_id res chain seq x y z
N TYR A 1 18.88 12.55 8.06
CA TYR A 1 18.09 11.36 7.64
C TYR A 1 17.53 11.49 6.21
N ASN A 2 17.28 12.70 5.72
CA ASN A 2 16.68 12.93 4.40
C ASN A 2 17.69 12.93 3.22
N ILE A 3 18.99 12.94 3.48
CA ILE A 3 20.04 13.02 2.43
C ILE A 3 19.94 11.84 1.44
N LEU A 4 19.65 10.63 1.92
CA LEU A 4 19.50 9.45 1.06
C LEU A 4 18.34 9.61 0.06
N ILE A 5 17.20 10.15 0.48
CA ILE A 5 16.04 10.35 -0.38
C ILE A 5 16.31 11.44 -1.43
N TYR A 6 17.10 12.45 -1.11
CA TYR A 6 17.50 13.50 -2.06
C TYR A 6 18.48 13.01 -3.12
N ILE A 7 19.38 12.07 -2.75
CA ILE A 7 20.40 11.51 -3.67
C ILE A 7 19.79 10.46 -4.61
N MET A 8 18.65 9.86 -4.23
CA MET A 8 18.00 8.84 -5.04
C MET A 8 17.46 9.42 -6.36
N ASN A 9 17.59 8.62 -7.43
CA ASN A 9 17.00 8.94 -8.72
C ASN A 9 15.51 9.30 -8.58
N SER A 10 15.06 10.37 -9.26
CA SER A 10 13.71 10.91 -9.14
C SER A 10 12.63 9.88 -9.51
N SER A 11 12.86 9.07 -10.55
CA SER A 11 11.96 8.00 -10.97
C SER A 11 11.87 6.89 -9.93
N PHE A 12 12.99 6.46 -9.34
CA PHE A 12 12.99 5.45 -8.29
C PHE A 12 12.17 5.92 -7.08
N ARG A 13 12.38 7.15 -6.65
CA ARG A 13 11.65 7.78 -5.55
C ARG A 13 10.14 7.86 -5.83
N GLN A 14 9.76 8.26 -7.06
CA GLN A 14 8.36 8.29 -7.50
C GLN A 14 7.72 6.90 -7.43
N GLY A 15 8.41 5.87 -7.96
CA GLY A 15 7.95 4.50 -7.85
C GLY A 15 7.79 4.03 -6.40
N MET A 16 8.77 4.34 -5.54
CA MET A 16 8.74 4.01 -4.11
C MET A 16 7.49 4.59 -3.41
N PHE A 17 7.25 5.90 -3.57
CA PHE A 17 6.12 6.54 -2.89
C PHE A 17 4.78 6.03 -3.43
N PHE A 18 4.68 5.85 -4.74
CA PHE A 18 3.48 5.28 -5.33
C PHE A 18 3.24 3.85 -4.85
N GLY A 19 4.28 3.01 -4.86
CA GLY A 19 4.21 1.63 -4.38
C GLY A 19 3.84 1.51 -2.90
N ALA A 20 4.41 2.39 -2.06
CA ALA A 20 4.07 2.43 -0.64
C ALA A 20 2.60 2.80 -0.43
N ASN A 21 2.14 3.89 -1.04
CA ASN A 21 0.77 4.38 -0.93
C ASN A 21 -0.24 3.33 -1.43
N SER A 22 -0.05 2.84 -2.65
CA SER A 22 -0.91 1.82 -3.25
C SER A 22 -0.91 0.54 -2.40
N GLY A 23 0.27 0.05 -1.96
CA GLY A 23 0.39 -1.15 -1.14
C GLY A 23 -0.38 -1.07 0.18
N ILE A 24 -0.35 0.09 0.87
CA ILE A 24 -1.10 0.29 2.11
C ILE A 24 -2.61 0.21 1.84
N ILE A 25 -3.11 1.01 0.90
CA ILE A 25 -4.54 1.15 0.63
C ILE A 25 -5.14 -0.16 0.11
N THR A 26 -4.51 -0.81 -0.86
CA THR A 26 -5.01 -2.07 -1.45
C THR A 26 -5.02 -3.20 -0.44
N THR A 27 -3.97 -3.31 0.40
CA THR A 27 -3.88 -4.37 1.41
C THR A 27 -4.92 -4.20 2.50
N VAL A 28 -5.11 -2.97 3.00
CA VAL A 28 -6.16 -2.69 4.00
C VAL A 28 -7.54 -2.97 3.42
N GLY A 29 -7.79 -2.56 2.18
CA GLY A 29 -9.04 -2.84 1.47
C GLY A 29 -9.32 -4.34 1.37
N LEU A 30 -8.32 -5.12 0.93
CA LEU A 30 -8.41 -6.58 0.85
C LEU A 30 -8.73 -7.19 2.22
N ILE A 31 -7.94 -6.90 3.24
CA ILE A 31 -8.10 -7.48 4.58
C ILE A 31 -9.47 -7.12 5.17
N THR A 32 -9.86 -5.84 5.10
CA THR A 32 -11.12 -5.38 5.69
C THR A 32 -12.35 -5.95 4.98
N GLY A 33 -12.29 -6.15 3.66
CA GLY A 33 -13.34 -6.82 2.90
C GLY A 33 -13.45 -8.30 3.26
N MET A 34 -12.32 -9.01 3.26
CA MET A 34 -12.27 -10.46 3.51
C MET A 34 -12.65 -10.85 4.94
N VAL A 35 -12.29 -10.03 5.94
CA VAL A 35 -12.65 -10.29 7.34
C VAL A 35 -14.17 -10.30 7.56
N GLN A 36 -14.96 -9.63 6.71
CA GLN A 36 -16.42 -9.66 6.81
C GLN A 36 -17.03 -11.01 6.37
N THR A 37 -16.30 -11.81 5.59
CA THR A 37 -16.82 -13.06 4.99
C THR A 37 -16.46 -14.32 5.78
N ASN A 38 -16.02 -14.20 7.03
CA ASN A 38 -15.65 -15.33 7.91
C ASN A 38 -14.69 -16.35 7.30
N ILE A 39 -13.77 -15.89 6.45
CA ILE A 39 -12.77 -16.76 5.82
C ILE A 39 -11.73 -17.26 6.82
N SER A 40 -11.10 -18.40 6.50
CA SER A 40 -10.02 -18.90 7.33
C SER A 40 -8.75 -18.05 7.22
N LYS A 41 -7.92 -18.09 8.28
CA LYS A 41 -6.62 -17.42 8.35
C LYS A 41 -5.72 -17.74 7.13
N ASN A 42 -5.72 -19.02 6.71
CA ASN A 42 -4.86 -19.45 5.60
C ASN A 42 -5.27 -18.80 4.27
N TYR A 43 -6.58 -18.69 4.00
CA TYR A 43 -7.05 -17.99 2.80
C TYR A 43 -6.68 -16.51 2.83
N LEU A 44 -6.75 -15.86 3.99
CA LEU A 44 -6.34 -14.46 4.12
C LEU A 44 -4.83 -14.30 3.84
N ILE A 45 -3.98 -15.16 4.41
CA ILE A 45 -2.53 -15.14 4.16
C ILE A 45 -2.22 -15.36 2.68
N ILE A 46 -2.85 -16.37 2.06
CA ILE A 46 -2.67 -16.65 0.62
C ILE A 46 -3.10 -15.45 -0.22
N SER A 47 -4.22 -14.81 0.12
CA SER A 47 -4.71 -13.64 -0.62
C SER A 47 -3.76 -12.44 -0.51
N ILE A 48 -3.22 -12.17 0.68
CA ILE A 48 -2.22 -11.10 0.87
C ILE A 48 -0.94 -11.42 0.09
N MET A 49 -0.46 -12.67 0.11
CA MET A 49 0.72 -13.08 -0.67
C MET A 49 0.48 -12.99 -2.17
N SER A 50 -0.69 -13.40 -2.65
CA SER A 50 -1.08 -13.27 -4.06
C SER A 50 -1.13 -11.80 -4.49
N LEU A 51 -1.70 -10.93 -3.63
CA LEU A 51 -1.68 -9.48 -3.84
C LEU A 51 -0.25 -8.95 -3.89
N ALA A 52 0.61 -9.34 -2.93
CA ALA A 52 2.01 -8.90 -2.89
C ALA A 52 2.76 -9.21 -4.18
N ILE A 53 2.51 -10.36 -4.80
CA ILE A 53 3.20 -10.78 -6.02
C ILE A 53 2.53 -10.16 -7.25
N ALA A 54 1.26 -10.48 -7.48
CA ALA A 54 0.59 -10.14 -8.74
C ALA A 54 0.38 -8.63 -8.91
N ASP A 55 -0.08 -7.96 -7.86
CA ASP A 55 -0.41 -6.55 -7.90
C ASP A 55 0.86 -5.67 -7.94
N SER A 56 1.91 -6.07 -7.20
CA SER A 56 3.19 -5.35 -7.27
C SER A 56 3.84 -5.45 -8.65
N ILE A 57 3.81 -6.62 -9.29
CA ILE A 57 4.35 -6.81 -10.65
C ILE A 57 3.51 -6.03 -11.66
N SER A 58 2.20 -6.13 -11.59
CA SER A 58 1.28 -5.47 -12.52
C SER A 58 1.40 -3.95 -12.47
N GLU A 59 1.37 -3.36 -11.27
CA GLU A 59 1.50 -1.92 -11.12
C GLU A 59 2.91 -1.41 -11.46
N ALA A 60 3.97 -2.18 -11.11
CA ALA A 60 5.33 -1.82 -11.48
C ALA A 60 5.51 -1.77 -13.00
N TYR A 61 4.94 -2.74 -13.71
CA TYR A 61 4.94 -2.72 -15.17
C TYR A 61 4.08 -1.58 -15.74
N GLY A 62 2.92 -1.30 -15.14
CA GLY A 62 2.10 -0.14 -15.48
C GLY A 62 2.84 1.18 -15.33
N MET A 63 3.58 1.34 -14.22
CA MET A 63 4.43 2.51 -13.98
C MET A 63 5.55 2.62 -15.03
N TYR A 64 6.18 1.49 -15.40
CA TYR A 64 7.20 1.46 -16.44
C TYR A 64 6.64 1.95 -17.78
N ILE A 65 5.47 1.43 -18.21
CA ILE A 65 4.84 1.84 -19.47
C ILE A 65 4.43 3.31 -19.43
N SER A 66 3.84 3.77 -18.32
CA SER A 66 3.47 5.17 -18.13
C SER A 66 4.68 6.10 -18.26
N LYS A 67 5.79 5.74 -17.60
CA LYS A 67 7.03 6.50 -17.70
C LYS A 67 7.66 6.47 -19.09
N LYS A 68 7.59 5.34 -19.77
CA LYS A 68 8.08 5.22 -21.14
C LYS A 68 7.26 6.03 -22.15
N ALA A 69 5.99 6.27 -21.86
CA ALA A 69 5.12 7.12 -22.68
C ALA A 69 5.39 8.63 -22.46
N GLU A 70 6.10 9.00 -21.39
CA GLU A 70 6.63 10.37 -21.24
C GLU A 70 7.84 10.51 -22.19
N ASP A 71 7.67 11.22 -23.30
CA ASP A 71 8.72 11.44 -24.30
C ASP A 71 9.76 12.44 -23.77
N THR A 72 10.74 11.95 -22.98
CA THR A 72 11.78 12.77 -22.35
C THR A 72 13.15 12.11 -22.43
N ASP A 73 14.14 12.85 -22.97
CA ASP A 73 15.56 12.44 -23.02
C ASP A 73 16.29 12.61 -21.67
N ASP A 74 15.58 12.80 -20.57
CA ASP A 74 16.17 13.03 -19.25
C ASP A 74 16.45 11.70 -18.53
N ASP A 75 17.73 11.34 -18.38
CA ASP A 75 18.19 10.13 -17.68
C ASP A 75 17.68 10.01 -16.24
N SER A 76 17.34 11.14 -15.59
CA SER A 76 16.75 11.14 -14.25
C SER A 76 15.35 10.53 -14.24
N LYS A 77 14.69 10.41 -15.40
CA LYS A 77 13.35 9.89 -15.61
C LYS A 77 13.32 8.45 -16.15
N ASN A 78 14.37 7.68 -15.93
CA ASN A 78 14.48 6.31 -16.44
C ASN A 78 13.34 5.43 -15.91
N PRO A 79 12.51 4.84 -16.80
CA PRO A 79 11.34 4.03 -16.44
C PRO A 79 11.67 2.80 -15.57
N ILE A 80 12.86 2.22 -15.76
CA ILE A 80 13.31 1.02 -15.03
C ILE A 80 13.44 1.34 -13.54
N TYR A 81 13.96 2.52 -13.19
CA TYR A 81 14.07 2.91 -11.77
C TYR A 81 12.71 3.09 -11.10
N ALA A 82 11.72 3.63 -11.82
CA ALA A 82 10.36 3.74 -11.32
C ALA A 82 9.72 2.36 -11.09
N LEU A 83 9.92 1.43 -12.04
CA LEU A 83 9.47 0.04 -11.90
C LEU A 83 10.07 -0.62 -10.67
N ILE A 84 11.38 -0.57 -10.50
CA ILE A 84 12.07 -1.23 -9.38
C ILE A 84 11.64 -0.59 -8.06
N GLY A 85 11.58 0.73 -7.98
CA GLY A 85 11.15 1.44 -6.78
C GLY A 85 9.76 1.04 -6.34
N LEU A 86 8.81 0.96 -7.28
CA LEU A 86 7.43 0.55 -7.02
C LEU A 86 7.36 -0.92 -6.60
N LEU A 87 7.96 -1.81 -7.39
CA LEU A 87 7.93 -3.26 -7.16
C LEU A 87 8.41 -3.60 -5.75
N VAL A 88 9.62 -3.13 -5.41
CA VAL A 88 10.24 -3.44 -4.12
C VAL A 88 9.44 -2.87 -2.97
N MET A 89 9.07 -1.59 -3.06
CA MET A 89 8.39 -0.91 -1.96
C MET A 89 7.00 -1.47 -1.73
N LYS A 90 6.21 -1.65 -2.78
CA LYS A 90 4.87 -2.23 -2.67
C LYS A 90 4.91 -3.65 -2.11
N PHE A 91 5.80 -4.50 -2.64
CA PHE A 91 5.94 -5.87 -2.14
C PHE A 91 6.26 -5.90 -0.64
N LEU A 92 7.25 -5.11 -0.18
CA LEU A 92 7.62 -5.03 1.23
C LEU A 92 6.47 -4.53 2.11
N ILE A 93 5.77 -3.49 1.68
CA ILE A 93 4.61 -2.95 2.41
C ILE A 93 3.52 -4.02 2.55
N VAL A 94 3.12 -4.67 1.45
CA VAL A 94 2.04 -5.68 1.47
C VAL A 94 2.42 -6.86 2.37
N VAL A 95 3.66 -7.37 2.25
CA VAL A 95 4.16 -8.47 3.09
C VAL A 95 4.21 -8.08 4.57
N SER A 96 4.50 -6.81 4.90
CA SER A 96 4.52 -6.35 6.29
C SER A 96 3.18 -6.53 7.02
N PHE A 97 2.07 -6.49 6.29
CA PHE A 97 0.74 -6.73 6.84
C PHE A 97 0.48 -8.20 7.24
N LEU A 98 1.34 -9.14 6.83
CA LEU A 98 1.23 -10.54 7.28
C LEU A 98 1.65 -10.74 8.75
N ILE A 99 2.49 -9.85 9.28
CA ILE A 99 3.07 -9.97 10.62
C ILE A 99 2.00 -10.25 11.69
N PRO A 100 0.92 -9.47 11.84
CA PRO A 100 -0.09 -9.73 12.86
C PRO A 100 -0.83 -11.05 12.68
N PHE A 101 -0.92 -11.56 11.44
CA PHE A 101 -1.62 -12.81 11.15
C PHE A 101 -0.74 -14.04 11.36
N ILE A 102 0.56 -13.94 11.13
CA ILE A 102 1.50 -15.06 11.34
C ILE A 102 1.60 -15.36 12.84
N PHE A 103 1.76 -14.33 13.66
CA PHE A 103 2.00 -14.49 15.11
C PHE A 103 0.72 -14.63 15.94
N SER A 104 -0.47 -14.39 15.38
CA SER A 104 -1.72 -14.52 16.11
C SER A 104 -2.28 -15.92 16.00
N ASN A 105 -2.35 -16.64 17.15
CA ASN A 105 -3.06 -17.92 17.26
C ASN A 105 -4.57 -17.76 17.50
N SER A 106 -5.06 -16.54 17.67
CA SER A 106 -6.46 -16.26 17.97
C SER A 106 -7.25 -15.93 16.72
N LEU A 107 -8.31 -16.72 16.48
CA LEU A 107 -9.31 -16.50 15.42
C LEU A 107 -10.21 -15.24 15.68
N LYS A 108 -9.92 -14.44 16.69
CA LYS A 108 -10.67 -13.19 16.94
C LYS A 108 -10.22 -12.10 15.97
N TYR A 109 -10.71 -12.17 14.75
CA TYR A 109 -10.43 -11.26 13.64
C TYR A 109 -10.51 -9.76 13.98
N TYR A 110 -11.41 -9.37 14.89
CA TYR A 110 -11.58 -7.97 15.28
C TYR A 110 -10.34 -7.35 15.93
N LYS A 111 -9.59 -8.11 16.74
CA LYS A 111 -8.34 -7.60 17.35
C LYS A 111 -7.26 -7.37 16.30
N ASN A 112 -7.19 -8.24 15.30
CA ASN A 112 -6.21 -8.11 14.23
C ASN A 112 -6.53 -6.92 13.31
N LEU A 113 -7.80 -6.55 13.14
CA LEU A 113 -8.21 -5.41 12.32
C LEU A 113 -7.73 -4.08 12.92
N TYR A 114 -7.78 -3.91 14.24
CA TYR A 114 -7.21 -2.72 14.88
C TYR A 114 -5.69 -2.61 14.65
N TRP A 115 -4.98 -3.73 14.67
CA TRP A 115 -3.57 -3.78 14.32
C TRP A 115 -3.32 -3.40 12.87
N VAL A 116 -4.13 -3.89 11.94
CA VAL A 116 -4.03 -3.57 10.51
C VAL A 116 -4.22 -2.07 10.28
N ILE A 117 -5.25 -1.47 10.90
CA ILE A 117 -5.53 -0.04 10.77
C ILE A 117 -4.41 0.78 11.42
N GLY A 118 -3.98 0.42 12.63
CA GLY A 118 -2.88 1.10 13.33
C GLY A 118 -1.57 1.03 12.53
N TRP A 119 -1.24 -0.13 11.97
CA TRP A 119 -0.08 -0.30 11.11
C TRP A 119 -0.17 0.54 9.83
N ALA A 120 -1.34 0.56 9.19
CA ALA A 120 -1.57 1.39 8.01
C ALA A 120 -1.39 2.88 8.31
N LEU A 121 -1.97 3.39 9.40
CA LEU A 121 -1.82 4.80 9.80
C LEU A 121 -0.36 5.14 10.12
N PHE A 122 0.37 4.24 10.75
CA PHE A 122 1.80 4.41 11.00
C PHE A 122 2.59 4.52 9.70
N LEU A 123 2.36 3.60 8.74
CA LEU A 123 3.03 3.62 7.44
C LEU A 123 2.68 4.86 6.62
N ILE A 124 1.40 5.26 6.60
CA ILE A 124 0.93 6.50 5.96
C ILE A 124 1.67 7.70 6.54
N SER A 125 1.78 7.79 7.87
CA SER A 125 2.47 8.89 8.52
C SER A 125 3.94 8.98 8.12
N ILE A 126 4.63 7.84 7.96
CA ILE A 126 6.02 7.81 7.47
C ILE A 126 6.10 8.29 6.02
N VAL A 127 5.23 7.79 5.14
CA VAL A 127 5.22 8.16 3.72
C VAL A 127 4.94 9.65 3.57
N ASP A 128 3.90 10.16 4.21
CA ASP A 128 3.45 11.54 4.11
C ASP A 128 4.45 12.52 4.73
N TYR A 129 5.11 12.13 5.83
CA TYR A 129 6.19 12.91 6.41
C TYR A 129 7.35 13.08 5.43
N ASN A 130 7.80 12.00 4.79
CA ASN A 130 8.89 12.07 3.82
C ASN A 130 8.52 12.88 2.57
N ILE A 131 7.27 12.81 2.11
CA ILE A 131 6.79 13.63 0.98
C ILE A 131 6.74 15.11 1.37
N SER A 132 6.22 15.43 2.54
CA SER A 132 6.10 16.82 3.03
C SER A 132 7.47 17.49 3.16
N GLU A 133 8.46 16.79 3.71
CA GLU A 133 9.85 17.24 3.79
C GLU A 133 10.46 17.51 2.39
N LEU A 134 10.25 16.60 1.44
CA LEU A 134 10.75 16.74 0.08
C LEU A 134 10.14 17.93 -0.67
N ARG A 135 8.89 18.24 -0.39
CA ARG A 135 8.16 19.34 -1.02
C ARG A 135 8.26 20.65 -0.26
N ASN A 136 8.80 20.62 0.95
CA ASN A 136 8.80 21.73 1.89
C ASN A 136 7.37 22.28 2.14
N GLU A 137 6.43 21.34 2.31
CA GLU A 137 5.01 21.59 2.52
C GLU A 137 4.55 21.05 3.88
N SER A 138 3.34 21.42 4.29
CA SER A 138 2.81 20.95 5.58
C SER A 138 2.51 19.46 5.57
N PHE A 139 2.98 18.71 6.57
CA PHE A 139 2.68 17.30 6.77
C PHE A 139 1.17 17.02 6.81
N ILE A 140 0.40 17.90 7.44
CA ILE A 140 -1.05 17.75 7.62
C ILE A 140 -1.78 17.77 6.27
N SER A 141 -1.28 18.52 5.28
CA SER A 141 -1.89 18.60 3.95
C SER A 141 -1.82 17.29 3.16
N TYR A 142 -0.88 16.40 3.50
CA TYR A 142 -0.78 15.05 2.95
C TYR A 142 -1.52 14.03 3.82
N LEU A 143 -1.36 14.11 5.13
CA LEU A 143 -1.92 13.14 6.07
C LEU A 143 -3.45 13.10 6.06
N ILE A 144 -4.12 14.25 6.01
CA ILE A 144 -5.58 14.31 6.06
C ILE A 144 -6.23 13.63 4.84
N PRO A 145 -5.91 14.02 3.59
CA PRO A 145 -6.50 13.38 2.41
C PRO A 145 -6.19 11.88 2.35
N HIS A 146 -4.96 11.48 2.68
CA HIS A 146 -4.55 10.09 2.66
C HIS A 146 -5.35 9.26 3.67
N THR A 147 -5.49 9.75 4.90
CA THR A 147 -6.29 9.11 5.94
C THR A 147 -7.77 9.03 5.57
N LEU A 148 -8.34 10.07 4.94
CA LEU A 148 -9.72 10.05 4.45
C LEU A 148 -9.94 8.98 3.38
N ILE A 149 -9.00 8.85 2.43
CA ILE A 149 -9.04 7.79 1.40
C ILE A 149 -8.96 6.41 2.07
N LEU A 150 -8.07 6.20 3.04
CA LEU A 150 -7.97 4.95 3.78
C LEU A 150 -9.32 4.57 4.43
N PHE A 151 -9.93 5.49 5.15
CA PHE A 151 -11.22 5.22 5.80
C PHE A 151 -12.37 5.02 4.81
N LEU A 152 -12.37 5.73 3.68
CA LEU A 152 -13.31 5.50 2.60
C LEU A 152 -13.20 4.07 2.04
N VAL A 153 -11.97 3.61 1.78
CA VAL A 153 -11.72 2.24 1.31
C VAL A 153 -12.17 1.22 2.35
N ILE A 154 -11.85 1.41 3.62
CA ILE A 154 -12.31 0.55 4.71
C ILE A 154 -13.85 0.48 4.74
N TYR A 155 -14.51 1.62 4.64
CA TYR A 155 -15.97 1.68 4.65
C TYR A 155 -16.59 0.92 3.48
N LEU A 156 -16.13 1.20 2.25
CA LEU A 156 -16.65 0.58 1.04
C LEU A 156 -16.40 -0.94 1.02
N THR A 157 -15.20 -1.37 1.33
CA THR A 157 -14.85 -2.80 1.32
C THR A 157 -15.61 -3.59 2.40
N ARG A 158 -15.85 -3.00 3.57
CA ARG A 158 -16.68 -3.60 4.60
C ARG A 158 -18.16 -3.66 4.18
N LEU A 159 -18.66 -2.63 3.52
CA LEU A 159 -20.02 -2.61 3.00
C LEU A 159 -20.23 -3.75 2.00
N PHE A 160 -19.35 -3.88 1.01
CA PHE A 160 -19.41 -4.96 0.02
C PHE A 160 -19.23 -6.34 0.65
N GLY A 161 -18.29 -6.50 1.59
CA GLY A 161 -18.12 -7.76 2.29
C GLY A 161 -19.37 -8.22 3.03
N ARG A 162 -20.09 -7.30 3.70
CA ARG A 162 -21.37 -7.59 4.37
C ARG A 162 -22.48 -7.95 3.39
N LEU A 163 -22.58 -7.23 2.27
CA LEU A 163 -23.57 -7.53 1.24
C LEU A 163 -23.42 -8.96 0.72
N ILE A 164 -22.18 -9.39 0.43
CA ILE A 164 -21.89 -10.75 -0.04
C ILE A 164 -22.28 -11.80 1.02
N GLU A 165 -22.04 -11.54 2.30
CA GLU A 165 -22.38 -12.48 3.37
C GLU A 165 -23.90 -12.62 3.55
N THR A 166 -24.66 -11.57 3.29
CA THR A 166 -26.15 -11.59 3.42
C THR A 166 -26.82 -12.44 2.34
N TYR A 167 -26.14 -12.67 1.21
CA TYR A 167 -26.66 -13.49 0.09
C TYR A 167 -26.26 -14.99 0.18
N LYS A 168 -25.61 -15.40 1.25
CA LYS A 168 -25.31 -16.81 1.57
C LYS A 168 -26.39 -17.42 2.47
#